data_29ba9a85ccbdff1943552dbd445b701b
#
_entry.id   29ba9a85ccbdff1943552dbd445b701b
#
_cell.length_a   1.000
_cell.length_b   1.000
_cell.length_c   1.000
_cell.angle_alpha   90.00
_cell.angle_beta   90.00
_cell.angle_gamma   90.00
#
_symmetry.space_group_name_H-M   'P 1'
#
loop_
_entity.id
_entity.type
_entity.pdbx_description
1 polymer ?
#
loop_
_entity_poly.entity_id
_entity_poly.type
_entity_poly.pdbx_seq_one_letter_code
_entity_poly.pdbx_strand_id
1 'polypeptide(L)'
;MIIKRYVVNNMNEAMVRIKYELGVNAIIVSQRKIRKSGIKGFFSKRLLEVTAAIDSERKAEREHSENDLIREVHDMKTMLKNVISLSNNEKSPENKNKDVLKQFDISEKNIEKILLHFNLIEEVIDENQKLKLSIKNMIKVKGDLKPRIMVMVGPTGVGKTTTIAKLAGRFSLYDNLKVGLITIDTYRIGAVDQLRTYAEIMNLPFKVVMSIKEMEVAVDNLKECDVILIDTTGRNSKNAMQISELRAYIDKIKADSINLVMSCTTKNSDIDVITKGYRELNYNSIIITKLDETSTYGSILNIIESAGKPLSYLTTGQNVPDDIKIMGADELSSLILEVNSLCLTRQIN
;
A
#
# COMPACT_ATOMS: atom_id res chain seq x y z
N MET A 1 39.30 11.35 -17.32
CA MET A 1 39.45 10.15 -16.46
C MET A 1 40.51 10.41 -15.39
N ILE A 2 40.17 10.32 -14.10
CA ILE A 2 41.10 10.48 -12.96
C ILE A 2 41.33 9.10 -12.37
N ILE A 3 42.62 8.69 -12.24
CA ILE A 3 43.01 7.41 -11.66
C ILE A 3 43.82 7.67 -10.41
N LYS A 4 43.43 7.06 -9.27
CA LYS A 4 44.16 7.16 -8.00
C LYS A 4 44.46 5.76 -7.44
N ARG A 5 45.56 5.65 -6.73
CA ARG A 5 46.04 4.44 -6.11
C ARG A 5 46.03 4.58 -4.61
N TYR A 6 45.49 3.60 -3.90
CA TYR A 6 45.34 3.56 -2.45
C TYR A 6 46.05 2.36 -1.87
N VAL A 7 46.85 2.57 -0.83
CA VAL A 7 47.49 1.50 -0.07
C VAL A 7 46.89 1.46 1.32
N VAL A 8 46.19 0.39 1.63
CA VAL A 8 45.33 0.27 2.82
C VAL A 8 45.48 -1.09 3.47
N ASN A 9 44.96 -1.25 4.68
CA ASN A 9 45.04 -2.51 5.42
C ASN A 9 43.97 -3.53 4.98
N ASN A 10 42.82 -3.05 4.55
CA ASN A 10 41.69 -3.89 4.11
C ASN A 10 40.84 -3.18 3.08
N MET A 11 39.93 -3.93 2.46
CA MET A 11 39.03 -3.41 1.38
C MET A 11 38.05 -2.39 1.89
N ASN A 12 37.55 -2.49 3.12
CA ASN A 12 36.62 -1.52 3.69
C ASN A 12 37.24 -0.13 3.79
N GLU A 13 38.50 -0.06 4.24
CA GLU A 13 39.28 1.19 4.31
C GLU A 13 39.49 1.79 2.90
N ALA A 14 39.75 0.92 1.90
CA ALA A 14 39.84 1.36 0.50
C ALA A 14 38.55 1.98 0.02
N MET A 15 37.43 1.33 0.25
CA MET A 15 36.09 1.80 -0.20
C MET A 15 35.71 3.14 0.43
N VAL A 16 35.99 3.34 1.71
CA VAL A 16 35.73 4.60 2.39
C VAL A 16 36.54 5.75 1.78
N ARG A 17 37.87 5.52 1.57
CA ARG A 17 38.76 6.54 0.98
C ARG A 17 38.42 6.83 -0.47
N ILE A 18 38.10 5.81 -1.27
CA ILE A 18 37.69 5.97 -2.68
C ILE A 18 36.41 6.79 -2.78
N LYS A 19 35.40 6.45 -1.97
CA LYS A 19 34.14 7.22 -1.95
C LYS A 19 34.32 8.67 -1.51
N TYR A 20 35.19 8.90 -0.54
CA TYR A 20 35.48 10.24 -0.05
C TYR A 20 36.22 11.11 -1.09
N GLU A 21 37.23 10.54 -1.77
CA GLU A 21 38.12 11.30 -2.66
C GLU A 21 37.68 11.32 -4.13
N LEU A 22 37.05 10.25 -4.62
CA LEU A 22 36.61 10.10 -6.02
C LEU A 22 35.09 10.08 -6.18
N GLY A 23 34.34 10.01 -5.05
CA GLY A 23 32.89 9.94 -5.08
C GLY A 23 32.34 8.54 -5.27
N VAL A 24 30.99 8.42 -5.18
CA VAL A 24 30.27 7.13 -5.19
C VAL A 24 30.33 6.40 -6.54
N ASN A 25 30.65 7.11 -7.62
CA ASN A 25 30.68 6.56 -8.99
C ASN A 25 32.08 6.08 -9.41
N ALA A 26 33.07 6.06 -8.51
CA ALA A 26 34.40 5.56 -8.80
C ALA A 26 34.39 4.03 -8.96
N ILE A 27 35.07 3.52 -9.99
CA ILE A 27 35.17 2.12 -10.31
C ILE A 27 36.54 1.60 -9.90
N ILE A 28 36.58 0.43 -9.24
CA ILE A 28 37.84 -0.24 -8.92
C ILE A 28 38.36 -0.92 -10.18
N VAL A 29 39.55 -0.48 -10.62
CA VAL A 29 40.20 -0.98 -11.85
C VAL A 29 41.07 -2.20 -11.52
N SER A 30 41.80 -2.17 -10.41
CA SER A 30 42.63 -3.30 -10.00
C SER A 30 42.86 -3.34 -8.49
N GLN A 31 43.13 -4.54 -7.97
CA GLN A 31 43.54 -4.75 -6.57
C GLN A 31 44.64 -5.78 -6.52
N ARG A 32 45.65 -5.55 -5.66
CA ARG A 32 46.73 -6.51 -5.42
C ARG A 32 47.26 -6.43 -3.99
N LYS A 33 47.72 -7.55 -3.43
CA LYS A 33 48.33 -7.58 -2.12
C LYS A 33 49.84 -7.28 -2.28
N ILE A 34 50.30 -6.27 -1.53
CA ILE A 34 51.69 -5.83 -1.53
C ILE A 34 52.30 -6.01 -0.15
N ARG A 35 53.63 -6.13 -0.11
CA ARG A 35 54.42 -6.08 1.14
C ARG A 35 55.26 -4.82 1.16
N LYS A 36 55.49 -4.26 2.34
CA LYS A 36 56.44 -3.14 2.48
C LYS A 36 57.83 -3.56 2.05
N SER A 37 58.51 -2.72 1.27
CA SER A 37 59.87 -2.92 0.82
C SER A 37 60.86 -2.80 2.00
N GLY A 38 61.92 -3.62 2.02
CA GLY A 38 62.96 -3.59 3.02
C GLY A 38 62.94 -4.78 3.99
N ILE A 39 64.08 -4.98 4.72
CA ILE A 39 64.32 -6.14 5.62
C ILE A 39 63.26 -6.25 6.72
N LYS A 40 62.73 -5.12 7.20
CA LYS A 40 61.59 -5.05 8.15
C LYS A 40 60.21 -5.37 7.52
N GLY A 41 60.10 -5.40 6.19
CA GLY A 41 58.88 -5.72 5.47
C GLY A 41 58.55 -7.21 5.42
N PHE A 42 59.52 -8.07 5.67
CA PHE A 42 59.33 -9.53 5.60
C PHE A 42 58.44 -10.07 6.73
N PHE A 43 58.40 -9.40 7.87
CA PHE A 43 57.56 -9.72 9.04
C PHE A 43 56.31 -8.82 9.18
N SER A 44 56.04 -7.93 8.21
CA SER A 44 54.86 -7.04 8.26
C SER A 44 53.63 -7.66 7.66
N LYS A 45 52.42 -7.26 8.16
CA LYS A 45 51.13 -7.61 7.56
C LYS A 45 51.10 -7.17 6.11
N ARG A 46 50.51 -7.98 5.23
CA ARG A 46 50.30 -7.65 3.83
C ARG A 46 49.30 -6.49 3.72
N LEU A 47 49.64 -5.48 2.94
CA LEU A 47 48.78 -4.36 2.61
C LEU A 47 48.04 -4.65 1.28
N LEU A 48 46.91 -3.97 1.10
CA LEU A 48 46.14 -4.05 -0.11
C LEU A 48 46.34 -2.74 -0.92
N GLU A 49 46.82 -2.87 -2.13
CA GLU A 49 46.85 -1.75 -3.09
C GLU A 49 45.61 -1.85 -3.98
N VAL A 50 44.84 -0.78 -4.02
CA VAL A 50 43.60 -0.67 -4.83
C VAL A 50 43.74 0.54 -5.75
N THR A 51 43.55 0.34 -7.04
CA THR A 51 43.51 1.42 -8.02
C THR A 51 42.05 1.68 -8.38
N ALA A 52 41.61 2.92 -8.24
CA ALA A 52 40.26 3.34 -8.62
C ALA A 52 40.32 4.46 -9.66
N ALA A 53 39.31 4.50 -10.52
CA ALA A 53 39.18 5.48 -11.57
C ALA A 53 37.77 6.08 -11.58
N ILE A 54 37.70 7.36 -11.96
CA ILE A 54 36.45 8.07 -12.26
C ILE A 54 36.58 8.83 -13.57
N ASP A 55 35.51 8.82 -14.36
CA ASP A 55 35.46 9.58 -15.61
C ASP A 55 34.87 10.96 -15.36
N SER A 56 35.72 11.99 -15.41
CA SER A 56 35.34 13.38 -15.14
C SER A 56 34.53 14.02 -16.26
N GLU A 57 34.64 13.53 -17.51
CA GLU A 57 33.94 14.14 -18.64
C GLU A 57 32.45 13.78 -18.64
N ARG A 58 32.07 12.58 -18.19
CA ARG A 58 30.66 12.18 -18.09
C ARG A 58 29.84 12.94 -17.03
N LYS A 59 30.49 13.62 -16.09
CA LYS A 59 29.78 14.37 -15.04
C LYS A 59 29.30 15.72 -15.56
N ALA A 60 30.11 16.42 -16.35
CA ALA A 60 29.77 17.72 -16.91
C ALA A 60 28.69 17.61 -18.03
N GLU A 61 28.79 16.60 -18.91
CA GLU A 61 27.80 16.39 -19.97
C GLU A 61 26.44 15.89 -19.44
N ARG A 62 26.43 15.07 -18.38
CA ARG A 62 25.16 14.62 -17.77
C ARG A 62 24.42 15.71 -17.02
N GLU A 63 25.12 16.57 -16.27
CA GLU A 63 24.48 17.69 -15.56
C GLU A 63 23.94 18.74 -16.53
N HIS A 64 24.57 18.95 -17.70
CA HIS A 64 24.04 19.87 -18.72
C HIS A 64 22.86 19.25 -19.48
N SER A 65 22.93 17.96 -19.82
CA SER A 65 21.86 17.25 -20.50
C SER A 65 20.62 17.04 -19.62
N GLU A 66 20.78 16.76 -18.32
CA GLU A 66 19.65 16.63 -17.41
C GLU A 66 18.95 17.97 -17.14
N ASN A 67 19.69 19.05 -17.00
CA ASN A 67 19.08 20.37 -16.79
C ASN A 67 18.39 20.89 -18.06
N ASP A 68 18.91 20.60 -19.23
CA ASP A 68 18.28 20.96 -20.50
C ASP A 68 17.03 20.09 -20.75
N LEU A 69 17.07 18.80 -20.46
CA LEU A 69 15.91 17.91 -20.50
C LEU A 69 14.82 18.33 -19.50
N ILE A 70 15.20 18.71 -18.28
CA ILE A 70 14.25 19.20 -17.27
C ILE A 70 13.61 20.53 -17.73
N ARG A 71 14.36 21.41 -18.37
CA ARG A 71 13.82 22.65 -18.97
C ARG A 71 12.89 22.34 -20.13
N GLU A 72 13.29 21.52 -21.07
CA GLU A 72 12.42 21.10 -22.19
C GLU A 72 11.13 20.43 -21.71
N VAL A 73 11.21 19.52 -20.72
CA VAL A 73 10.03 18.89 -20.10
C VAL A 73 9.16 19.92 -19.39
N HIS A 74 9.76 20.92 -18.73
CA HIS A 74 9.02 22.00 -18.09
C HIS A 74 8.35 22.93 -19.13
N ASP A 75 9.03 23.25 -20.19
CA ASP A 75 8.51 24.09 -21.29
C ASP A 75 7.41 23.35 -22.06
N MET A 76 7.60 22.05 -22.36
CA MET A 76 6.57 21.18 -22.92
C MET A 76 5.34 21.06 -21.98
N LYS A 77 5.55 20.94 -20.68
CA LYS A 77 4.46 20.91 -19.69
C LYS A 77 3.72 22.24 -19.61
N THR A 78 4.44 23.34 -19.78
CA THR A 78 3.87 24.70 -19.81
C THR A 78 3.12 24.96 -21.11
N MET A 79 3.67 24.52 -22.25
CA MET A 79 2.98 24.56 -23.55
C MET A 79 1.74 23.68 -23.56
N LEU A 80 1.82 22.45 -23.03
CA LEU A 80 0.66 21.57 -22.87
C LEU A 80 -0.41 22.19 -21.95
N LYS A 81 -0.02 22.81 -20.83
CA LYS A 81 -0.96 23.54 -19.99
C LYS A 81 -1.63 24.71 -20.74
N ASN A 82 -0.87 25.44 -21.55
CA ASN A 82 -1.40 26.55 -22.35
C ASN A 82 -2.34 26.04 -23.48
N VAL A 83 -1.98 24.94 -24.16
CA VAL A 83 -2.84 24.31 -25.16
C VAL A 83 -4.11 23.75 -24.52
N ILE A 84 -4.00 23.11 -23.35
CA ILE A 84 -5.16 22.62 -22.58
C ILE A 84 -6.02 23.79 -22.11
N SER A 85 -5.43 24.91 -21.66
CA SER A 85 -6.20 26.09 -21.26
C SER A 85 -6.90 26.78 -22.43
N LEU A 86 -6.28 26.79 -23.61
CA LEU A 86 -6.90 27.31 -24.84
C LEU A 86 -8.02 26.40 -25.36
N SER A 87 -7.89 25.08 -25.24
CA SER A 87 -8.95 24.13 -25.61
C SER A 87 -10.08 24.05 -24.57
N ASN A 88 -9.82 24.43 -23.32
CA ASN A 88 -10.82 24.46 -22.25
C ASN A 88 -11.75 25.70 -22.30
N ASN A 89 -11.41 26.72 -23.07
CA ASN A 89 -12.29 27.90 -23.23
C ASN A 89 -13.57 27.59 -24.02
N GLU A 90 -13.69 26.41 -24.66
CA GLU A 90 -14.90 25.96 -25.35
C GLU A 90 -15.63 24.81 -24.66
N LYS A 91 -15.10 24.25 -23.55
CA LYS A 91 -15.78 23.15 -22.81
C LYS A 91 -16.70 23.71 -21.74
N SER A 92 -17.93 23.23 -21.71
CA SER A 92 -18.85 23.50 -20.61
C SER A 92 -18.19 23.14 -19.25
N PRO A 93 -18.52 23.85 -18.14
CA PRO A 93 -17.97 23.58 -16.80
C PRO A 93 -18.07 22.09 -16.40
N GLU A 94 -19.11 21.40 -16.83
CA GLU A 94 -19.32 19.96 -16.58
C GLU A 94 -18.25 19.07 -17.22
N ASN A 95 -17.83 19.37 -18.44
CA ASN A 95 -16.79 18.62 -19.12
C ASN A 95 -15.42 18.81 -18.46
N LYS A 96 -15.14 19.99 -17.91
CA LYS A 96 -13.92 20.26 -17.16
C LYS A 96 -13.84 19.42 -15.88
N ASN A 97 -14.88 19.38 -15.09
CA ASN A 97 -14.97 18.59 -13.87
C ASN A 97 -14.88 17.08 -14.15
N LYS A 98 -15.49 16.61 -15.25
CA LYS A 98 -15.39 15.22 -15.70
C LYS A 98 -13.96 14.82 -16.03
N ASP A 99 -13.23 15.65 -16.76
CA ASP A 99 -11.83 15.39 -17.12
C ASP A 99 -10.90 15.39 -15.89
N VAL A 100 -11.17 16.27 -14.92
CA VAL A 100 -10.44 16.29 -13.64
C VAL A 100 -10.70 15.01 -12.84
N LEU A 101 -11.94 14.59 -12.67
CA LEU A 101 -12.30 13.38 -11.91
C LEU A 101 -11.73 12.09 -12.53
N LYS A 102 -11.60 12.02 -13.86
CA LYS A 102 -10.94 10.90 -14.56
C LYS A 102 -9.47 10.74 -14.16
N GLN A 103 -8.76 11.85 -13.91
CA GLN A 103 -7.34 11.81 -13.51
C GLN A 103 -7.13 11.16 -12.14
N PHE A 104 -8.17 11.12 -11.30
CA PHE A 104 -8.14 10.44 -10.00
C PHE A 104 -8.48 8.94 -10.05
N ASP A 105 -8.63 8.37 -11.24
CA ASP A 105 -9.04 6.96 -11.44
C ASP A 105 -10.46 6.65 -10.92
N ILE A 106 -11.35 7.65 -10.93
CA ILE A 106 -12.77 7.47 -10.62
C ILE A 106 -13.48 6.92 -11.87
N SER A 107 -14.30 5.88 -11.69
CA SER A 107 -15.06 5.26 -12.77
C SER A 107 -16.11 6.22 -13.36
N GLU A 108 -16.40 6.10 -14.66
CA GLU A 108 -17.38 6.97 -15.32
C GLU A 108 -18.74 6.98 -14.62
N LYS A 109 -19.22 5.83 -14.19
CA LYS A 109 -20.46 5.69 -13.43
C LYS A 109 -20.45 6.53 -12.13
N ASN A 110 -19.32 6.57 -11.43
CA ASN A 110 -19.22 7.34 -10.19
C ASN A 110 -19.00 8.83 -10.48
N ILE A 111 -18.30 9.17 -11.57
CA ILE A 111 -18.20 10.56 -12.04
C ILE A 111 -19.59 11.15 -12.31
N GLU A 112 -20.46 10.42 -13.01
CA GLU A 112 -21.82 10.85 -13.25
C GLU A 112 -22.60 11.10 -11.96
N LYS A 113 -22.47 10.22 -10.96
CA LYS A 113 -23.08 10.42 -9.64
C LYS A 113 -22.52 11.64 -8.90
N ILE A 114 -21.18 11.85 -8.94
CA ILE A 114 -20.55 13.03 -8.34
C ILE A 114 -21.10 14.30 -8.98
N LEU A 115 -21.19 14.37 -10.31
CA LEU A 115 -21.71 15.52 -11.01
C LEU A 115 -23.18 15.78 -10.73
N LEU A 116 -24.00 14.73 -10.56
CA LEU A 116 -25.38 14.88 -10.10
C LEU A 116 -25.44 15.51 -8.69
N HIS A 117 -24.66 15.01 -7.75
CA HIS A 117 -24.57 15.60 -6.41
C HIS A 117 -24.03 17.03 -6.43
N PHE A 118 -23.04 17.31 -7.27
CA PHE A 118 -22.45 18.62 -7.45
C PHE A 118 -23.48 19.66 -7.91
N ASN A 119 -24.35 19.31 -8.86
CA ASN A 119 -25.38 20.20 -9.39
C ASN A 119 -26.54 20.43 -8.40
N LEU A 120 -26.70 19.54 -7.40
CA LEU A 120 -27.72 19.69 -6.35
C LEU A 120 -27.27 20.62 -5.21
N ILE A 121 -25.98 20.99 -5.15
CA ILE A 121 -25.46 21.89 -4.10
C ILE A 121 -25.73 23.35 -4.54
N GLU A 122 -26.68 23.99 -3.88
CA GLU A 122 -27.08 25.40 -4.14
C GLU A 122 -26.15 26.40 -3.41
N GLU A 123 -25.36 25.94 -2.44
CA GLU A 123 -24.45 26.80 -1.66
C GLU A 123 -23.41 27.47 -2.55
N VAL A 124 -23.14 28.77 -2.30
CA VAL A 124 -22.12 29.57 -2.99
C VAL A 124 -20.77 29.25 -2.35
N ILE A 125 -20.19 28.13 -2.73
CA ILE A 125 -18.85 27.67 -2.29
C ILE A 125 -17.99 27.41 -3.52
N ASP A 126 -16.67 27.33 -3.30
CA ASP A 126 -15.70 27.03 -4.36
C ASP A 126 -15.97 25.67 -5.04
N GLU A 127 -15.67 25.55 -6.33
CA GLU A 127 -15.89 24.31 -7.12
C GLU A 127 -15.19 23.09 -6.50
N ASN A 128 -13.98 23.25 -5.94
CA ASN A 128 -13.26 22.17 -5.29
C ASN A 128 -13.96 21.72 -4.00
N GLN A 129 -14.52 22.66 -3.24
CA GLN A 129 -15.31 22.35 -2.05
C GLN A 129 -16.62 21.64 -2.42
N LYS A 130 -17.27 22.05 -3.51
CA LYS A 130 -18.46 21.34 -4.04
C LYS A 130 -18.13 19.91 -4.46
N LEU A 131 -17.02 19.70 -5.15
CA LEU A 131 -16.55 18.35 -5.53
C LEU A 131 -16.25 17.49 -4.30
N LYS A 132 -15.54 18.05 -3.32
CA LYS A 132 -15.23 17.38 -2.07
C LYS A 132 -16.51 16.96 -1.33
N LEU A 133 -17.48 17.87 -1.20
CA LEU A 133 -18.75 17.60 -0.55
C LEU A 133 -19.56 16.54 -1.30
N SER A 134 -19.55 16.58 -2.62
CA SER A 134 -20.23 15.59 -3.46
C SER A 134 -19.65 14.19 -3.26
N ILE A 135 -18.34 14.05 -3.23
CA ILE A 135 -17.64 12.78 -2.94
C ILE A 135 -17.91 12.32 -1.51
N LYS A 136 -17.80 13.23 -0.52
CA LYS A 136 -18.07 12.96 0.88
C LYS A 136 -19.44 12.33 1.11
N ASN A 137 -20.48 12.85 0.43
CA ASN A 137 -21.86 12.36 0.54
C ASN A 137 -22.05 10.93 0.00
N MET A 138 -21.15 10.45 -0.87
CA MET A 138 -21.17 9.09 -1.38
C MET A 138 -20.41 8.10 -0.48
N ILE A 139 -19.50 8.59 0.39
CA ILE A 139 -18.65 7.74 1.22
C ILE A 139 -19.40 7.31 2.49
N LYS A 140 -19.54 5.99 2.65
CA LYS A 140 -20.05 5.40 3.89
C LYS A 140 -18.88 4.81 4.68
N VAL A 141 -18.72 5.25 5.93
CA VAL A 141 -17.71 4.74 6.85
C VAL A 141 -18.38 4.02 8.02
N LYS A 142 -17.73 2.99 8.52
CA LYS A 142 -18.14 2.31 9.76
C LYS A 142 -17.35 2.95 10.91
N GLY A 143 -18.05 3.30 11.98
CA GLY A 143 -17.38 3.79 13.20
C GLY A 143 -16.44 2.72 13.80
N ASP A 144 -15.64 3.12 14.79
CA ASP A 144 -14.69 2.23 15.49
C ASP A 144 -15.44 1.20 16.37
N LEU A 145 -16.21 0.34 15.72
CA LEU A 145 -16.89 -0.79 16.35
C LEU A 145 -15.91 -1.96 16.44
N LYS A 146 -15.75 -2.51 17.64
CA LYS A 146 -14.93 -3.69 17.89
C LYS A 146 -15.84 -4.92 18.01
N PRO A 147 -16.18 -5.55 16.87
CA PRO A 147 -17.00 -6.76 16.87
C PRO A 147 -16.21 -7.90 17.49
N ARG A 148 -16.90 -8.78 18.21
CA ARG A 148 -16.26 -9.92 18.88
C ARG A 148 -15.65 -10.89 17.88
N ILE A 149 -16.35 -11.20 16.79
CA ILE A 149 -15.87 -12.12 15.76
C ILE A 149 -15.79 -11.41 14.43
N MET A 150 -14.56 -11.21 13.93
CA MET A 150 -14.27 -10.58 12.65
C MET A 150 -13.66 -11.57 11.67
N VAL A 151 -14.29 -11.73 10.51
CA VAL A 151 -13.81 -12.58 9.41
C VAL A 151 -13.29 -11.72 8.27
N MET A 152 -12.11 -12.06 7.75
CA MET A 152 -11.54 -11.41 6.56
C MET A 152 -11.75 -12.30 5.33
N VAL A 153 -12.47 -11.82 4.34
CA VAL A 153 -12.69 -12.50 3.06
C VAL A 153 -12.17 -11.63 1.91
N GLY A 154 -11.86 -12.23 0.77
CA GLY A 154 -11.38 -11.47 -0.40
C GLY A 154 -10.40 -12.26 -1.27
N PRO A 155 -10.03 -11.74 -2.43
CA PRO A 155 -9.13 -12.38 -3.38
C PRO A 155 -7.76 -12.74 -2.79
N THR A 156 -6.99 -13.54 -3.52
CA THR A 156 -5.59 -13.80 -3.18
C THR A 156 -4.75 -12.53 -3.32
N GLY A 157 -3.76 -12.35 -2.43
CA GLY A 157 -2.79 -11.26 -2.54
C GLY A 157 -3.29 -9.88 -2.11
N VAL A 158 -4.55 -9.73 -1.66
CA VAL A 158 -5.08 -8.43 -1.20
C VAL A 158 -4.65 -8.04 0.23
N GLY A 159 -3.84 -8.83 0.91
CA GLY A 159 -3.29 -8.48 2.23
C GLY A 159 -4.16 -8.89 3.43
N LYS A 160 -5.04 -9.90 3.35
CA LYS A 160 -5.89 -10.37 4.47
C LYS A 160 -5.08 -10.71 5.72
N THR A 161 -4.13 -11.63 5.61
CA THR A 161 -3.28 -12.08 6.71
C THR A 161 -2.50 -10.94 7.36
N THR A 162 -1.93 -10.03 6.55
CA THR A 162 -1.20 -8.86 7.05
C THR A 162 -2.14 -7.86 7.73
N THR A 163 -3.36 -7.70 7.22
CA THR A 163 -4.38 -6.84 7.84
C THR A 163 -4.79 -7.40 9.20
N ILE A 164 -4.97 -8.72 9.32
CA ILE A 164 -5.24 -9.37 10.61
C ILE A 164 -4.11 -9.14 11.60
N ALA A 165 -2.86 -9.29 11.18
CA ALA A 165 -1.72 -9.02 12.06
C ALA A 165 -1.70 -7.57 12.56
N LYS A 166 -2.03 -6.60 11.70
CA LYS A 166 -2.14 -5.19 12.10
C LYS A 166 -3.28 -4.93 13.08
N LEU A 167 -4.47 -5.50 12.80
CA LEU A 167 -5.60 -5.38 13.70
C LEU A 167 -5.33 -6.06 15.04
N ALA A 168 -4.70 -7.24 15.03
CA ALA A 168 -4.33 -7.95 16.24
C ALA A 168 -3.38 -7.10 17.11
N GLY A 169 -2.34 -6.53 16.51
CA GLY A 169 -1.42 -5.65 17.21
C GLY A 169 -2.11 -4.38 17.72
N ARG A 170 -2.94 -3.74 16.90
CA ARG A 170 -3.72 -2.56 17.32
C ARG A 170 -4.62 -2.86 18.51
N PHE A 171 -5.42 -3.91 18.43
CA PHE A 171 -6.37 -4.26 19.49
C PHE A 171 -5.67 -4.72 20.78
N SER A 172 -4.59 -5.49 20.67
CA SER A 172 -3.89 -6.00 21.84
C SER A 172 -2.97 -4.95 22.49
N LEU A 173 -2.21 -4.17 21.71
CA LEU A 173 -1.19 -3.26 22.25
C LEU A 173 -1.75 -1.88 22.56
N TYR A 174 -2.68 -1.35 21.74
CA TYR A 174 -3.18 0.01 21.91
C TYR A 174 -4.54 0.04 22.63
N ASP A 175 -5.41 -0.93 22.34
CA ASP A 175 -6.73 -1.00 22.92
C ASP A 175 -6.80 -1.91 24.17
N ASN A 176 -5.70 -2.61 24.51
CA ASN A 176 -5.58 -3.56 25.63
C ASN A 176 -6.67 -4.66 25.65
N LEU A 177 -7.11 -5.11 24.46
CA LEU A 177 -8.09 -6.17 24.32
C LEU A 177 -7.41 -7.55 24.28
N LYS A 178 -8.08 -8.57 24.81
CA LYS A 178 -7.69 -9.97 24.63
C LYS A 178 -8.07 -10.42 23.23
N VAL A 179 -7.07 -10.62 22.37
CA VAL A 179 -7.27 -10.99 20.96
C VAL A 179 -6.93 -12.44 20.74
N GLY A 180 -7.81 -13.18 20.07
CA GLY A 180 -7.57 -14.52 19.59
C GLY A 180 -7.47 -14.56 18.06
N LEU A 181 -6.60 -15.42 17.53
CA LEU A 181 -6.39 -15.57 16.10
C LEU A 181 -6.81 -16.97 15.65
N ILE A 182 -7.57 -17.04 14.56
CA ILE A 182 -7.91 -18.29 13.87
C ILE A 182 -7.49 -18.16 12.40
N THR A 183 -6.90 -19.22 11.82
CA THR A 183 -6.69 -19.30 10.38
C THR A 183 -7.33 -20.54 9.81
N ILE A 184 -7.97 -20.40 8.65
CA ILE A 184 -8.42 -21.47 7.76
C ILE A 184 -7.64 -21.46 6.43
N ASP A 185 -6.59 -20.62 6.29
CA ASP A 185 -5.73 -20.56 5.11
C ASP A 185 -4.63 -21.62 5.16
N THR A 186 -5.07 -22.89 5.12
CA THR A 186 -4.18 -24.06 5.20
C THR A 186 -3.65 -24.53 3.85
N TYR A 187 -4.16 -23.98 2.75
CA TYR A 187 -3.74 -24.33 1.39
C TYR A 187 -2.45 -23.63 0.94
N ARG A 188 -2.16 -22.44 1.48
CA ARG A 188 -0.98 -21.67 1.10
C ARG A 188 0.20 -22.05 1.98
N ILE A 189 1.27 -22.55 1.33
CA ILE A 189 2.54 -22.85 2.02
C ILE A 189 3.03 -21.59 2.75
N GLY A 190 3.28 -21.73 4.06
CA GLY A 190 3.78 -20.62 4.89
C GLY A 190 2.73 -19.63 5.40
N ALA A 191 1.46 -19.65 4.93
CA ALA A 191 0.45 -18.69 5.43
C ALA A 191 0.13 -18.92 6.91
N VAL A 192 0.00 -20.17 7.32
CA VAL A 192 -0.20 -20.56 8.72
C VAL A 192 0.98 -20.11 9.59
N ASP A 193 2.20 -20.36 9.11
CA ASP A 193 3.43 -20.02 9.86
C ASP A 193 3.62 -18.50 9.96
N GLN A 194 3.27 -17.77 8.90
CA GLN A 194 3.30 -16.31 8.93
C GLN A 194 2.40 -15.75 10.04
N LEU A 195 1.12 -16.19 10.10
CA LEU A 195 0.20 -15.69 11.13
C LEU A 195 0.57 -16.21 12.53
N ARG A 196 1.09 -17.44 12.63
CA ARG A 196 1.62 -18.01 13.87
C ARG A 196 2.75 -17.17 14.44
N THR A 197 3.70 -16.75 13.60
CA THR A 197 4.82 -15.90 14.01
C THR A 197 4.33 -14.59 14.62
N TYR A 198 3.33 -13.94 14.01
CA TYR A 198 2.73 -12.74 14.61
C TYR A 198 2.04 -13.05 15.94
N ALA A 199 1.31 -14.17 16.04
CA ALA A 199 0.67 -14.59 17.28
C ALA A 199 1.70 -14.79 18.42
N GLU A 200 2.81 -15.45 18.12
CA GLU A 200 3.90 -15.70 19.06
C GLU A 200 4.58 -14.40 19.52
N ILE A 201 4.91 -13.50 18.59
CA ILE A 201 5.51 -12.19 18.91
C ILE A 201 4.61 -11.36 19.83
N MET A 202 3.30 -11.39 19.59
CA MET A 202 2.30 -10.63 20.37
C MET A 202 1.75 -11.42 21.57
N ASN A 203 2.22 -12.66 21.79
CA ASN A 203 1.72 -13.57 22.82
C ASN A 203 0.20 -13.77 22.79
N LEU A 204 -0.37 -14.01 21.59
CA LEU A 204 -1.79 -14.17 21.36
C LEU A 204 -2.16 -15.66 21.18
N PRO A 205 -3.30 -16.12 21.69
CA PRO A 205 -3.80 -17.45 21.41
C PRO A 205 -4.11 -17.61 19.92
N PHE A 206 -3.59 -18.71 19.34
CA PHE A 206 -3.69 -18.99 17.90
C PHE A 206 -4.25 -20.39 17.66
N LYS A 207 -5.18 -20.53 16.72
CA LYS A 207 -5.78 -21.79 16.31
C LYS A 207 -5.74 -21.95 14.78
N VAL A 208 -5.42 -23.15 14.34
CA VAL A 208 -5.52 -23.55 12.94
C VAL A 208 -6.73 -24.47 12.81
N VAL A 209 -7.58 -24.19 11.83
CA VAL A 209 -8.80 -24.96 11.54
C VAL A 209 -8.63 -25.64 10.18
N MET A 210 -8.68 -26.96 10.18
CA MET A 210 -8.49 -27.79 8.99
C MET A 210 -9.83 -28.23 8.38
N SER A 211 -10.89 -28.24 9.18
CA SER A 211 -12.21 -28.69 8.73
C SER A 211 -13.34 -27.82 9.29
N ILE A 212 -14.47 -27.79 8.57
CA ILE A 212 -15.66 -27.01 8.97
C ILE A 212 -16.14 -27.43 10.39
N LYS A 213 -15.97 -28.70 10.79
CA LYS A 213 -16.40 -29.19 12.10
C LYS A 213 -15.55 -28.60 13.25
N GLU A 214 -14.31 -28.25 12.98
CA GLU A 214 -13.42 -27.71 14.00
C GLU A 214 -13.68 -26.20 14.27
N MET A 215 -14.44 -25.53 13.40
CA MET A 215 -14.61 -24.08 13.46
C MET A 215 -15.30 -23.61 14.74
N GLU A 216 -16.39 -24.27 15.14
CA GLU A 216 -17.11 -23.98 16.38
C GLU A 216 -16.22 -24.19 17.61
N VAL A 217 -15.50 -25.32 17.65
CA VAL A 217 -14.58 -25.66 18.75
C VAL A 217 -13.43 -24.64 18.84
N ALA A 218 -12.92 -24.20 17.71
CA ALA A 218 -11.85 -23.18 17.69
C ALA A 218 -12.32 -21.85 18.27
N VAL A 219 -13.54 -21.40 17.94
CA VAL A 219 -14.15 -20.20 18.52
C VAL A 219 -14.42 -20.37 20.01
N ASP A 220 -14.95 -21.51 20.44
CA ASP A 220 -15.22 -21.81 21.85
C ASP A 220 -13.94 -21.83 22.70
N ASN A 221 -12.83 -22.34 22.16
CA ASN A 221 -11.53 -22.31 22.81
C ASN A 221 -11.00 -20.88 23.04
N LEU A 222 -11.54 -19.90 22.33
CA LEU A 222 -11.18 -18.48 22.44
C LEU A 222 -12.28 -17.63 23.10
N LYS A 223 -13.19 -18.26 23.85
CA LYS A 223 -14.33 -17.56 24.48
C LYS A 223 -13.94 -16.45 25.46
N GLU A 224 -12.75 -16.56 26.06
CA GLU A 224 -12.19 -15.56 26.97
C GLU A 224 -11.55 -14.36 26.24
N CYS A 225 -11.48 -14.38 24.88
CA CYS A 225 -11.01 -13.28 24.08
C CYS A 225 -12.14 -12.27 23.84
N ASP A 226 -11.80 -10.99 23.93
CA ASP A 226 -12.71 -9.88 23.61
C ASP A 226 -12.97 -9.81 22.10
N VAL A 227 -11.93 -10.10 21.30
CA VAL A 227 -11.97 -10.08 19.82
C VAL A 227 -11.33 -11.35 19.27
N ILE A 228 -11.97 -11.97 18.32
CA ILE A 228 -11.47 -13.12 17.54
C ILE A 228 -11.34 -12.68 16.08
N LEU A 229 -10.12 -12.72 15.54
CA LEU A 229 -9.82 -12.40 14.14
C LEU A 229 -9.61 -13.70 13.36
N ILE A 230 -10.33 -13.84 12.25
CA ILE A 230 -10.33 -15.06 11.43
C ILE A 230 -9.78 -14.79 10.05
N ASP A 231 -8.62 -15.39 9.75
CA ASP A 231 -7.99 -15.36 8.44
C ASP A 231 -8.54 -16.46 7.54
N THR A 232 -8.86 -16.08 6.30
CA THR A 232 -9.40 -17.04 5.34
C THR A 232 -8.52 -17.12 4.09
N THR A 233 -8.62 -18.27 3.41
CA THR A 233 -7.99 -18.47 2.10
C THR A 233 -8.54 -17.46 1.09
N GLY A 234 -7.65 -16.87 0.29
CA GLY A 234 -8.07 -16.07 -0.87
C GLY A 234 -8.76 -16.96 -1.91
N ARG A 235 -9.94 -16.55 -2.36
CA ARG A 235 -10.71 -17.29 -3.36
C ARG A 235 -10.94 -16.44 -4.60
N ASN A 236 -11.07 -17.08 -5.74
CA ASN A 236 -11.44 -16.37 -6.96
C ASN A 236 -12.94 -16.05 -6.93
N SER A 237 -13.31 -14.79 -7.03
CA SER A 237 -14.69 -14.30 -7.03
C SER A 237 -15.58 -14.91 -8.12
N LYS A 238 -14.98 -15.42 -9.20
CA LYS A 238 -15.69 -16.08 -10.31
C LYS A 238 -15.96 -17.58 -10.05
N ASN A 239 -15.36 -18.15 -8.99
CA ASN A 239 -15.52 -19.57 -8.67
C ASN A 239 -16.55 -19.76 -7.53
N ALA A 240 -17.81 -19.93 -7.91
CA ALA A 240 -18.92 -20.10 -6.97
C ALA A 240 -18.71 -21.27 -5.99
N MET A 241 -18.10 -22.38 -6.43
CA MET A 241 -17.82 -23.54 -5.56
C MET A 241 -16.88 -23.15 -4.42
N GLN A 242 -15.80 -22.41 -4.72
CA GLN A 242 -14.84 -21.95 -3.70
C GLN A 242 -15.47 -20.92 -2.74
N ILE A 243 -16.37 -20.10 -3.23
CA ILE A 243 -17.10 -19.15 -2.38
C ILE A 243 -18.09 -19.88 -1.47
N SER A 244 -18.83 -20.85 -1.98
CA SER A 244 -19.74 -21.69 -1.17
C SER A 244 -19.00 -22.52 -0.12
N GLU A 245 -17.81 -23.05 -0.44
CA GLU A 245 -16.95 -23.71 0.54
C GLU A 245 -16.58 -22.76 1.70
N LEU A 246 -16.14 -21.55 1.37
CA LEU A 246 -15.80 -20.54 2.37
C LEU A 246 -17.02 -20.13 3.21
N ARG A 247 -18.19 -20.01 2.58
CA ARG A 247 -19.44 -19.74 3.27
C ARG A 247 -19.76 -20.82 4.32
N ALA A 248 -19.54 -22.09 4.00
CA ALA A 248 -19.80 -23.18 4.93
C ALA A 248 -18.98 -23.08 6.24
N TYR A 249 -17.75 -22.52 6.19
CA TYR A 249 -16.98 -22.21 7.40
C TYR A 249 -17.59 -21.03 8.18
N ILE A 250 -18.00 -19.97 7.47
CA ILE A 250 -18.53 -18.75 8.08
C ILE A 250 -19.90 -19.02 8.72
N ASP A 251 -20.75 -19.81 8.08
CA ASP A 251 -22.10 -20.15 8.59
C ASP A 251 -22.05 -20.96 9.90
N LYS A 252 -20.90 -21.60 10.22
CA LYS A 252 -20.70 -22.31 11.49
C LYS A 252 -20.50 -21.41 12.70
N ILE A 253 -20.22 -20.14 12.46
CA ILE A 253 -19.98 -19.16 13.50
C ILE A 253 -20.92 -17.96 13.30
N LYS A 254 -21.30 -17.35 14.39
CA LYS A 254 -22.06 -16.09 14.35
C LYS A 254 -21.08 -14.92 14.24
N ALA A 255 -20.53 -14.71 13.03
CA ALA A 255 -19.61 -13.60 12.80
C ALA A 255 -20.35 -12.25 12.90
N ASP A 256 -19.86 -11.35 13.74
CA ASP A 256 -20.41 -9.99 13.89
C ASP A 256 -20.00 -9.10 12.72
N SER A 257 -18.81 -9.34 12.18
CA SER A 257 -18.27 -8.58 11.06
C SER A 257 -17.59 -9.49 10.04
N ILE A 258 -18.11 -9.50 8.82
CA ILE A 258 -17.48 -10.14 7.66
C ILE A 258 -16.97 -9.01 6.77
N ASN A 259 -15.66 -8.90 6.66
CA ASN A 259 -14.99 -7.80 5.99
C ASN A 259 -14.48 -8.25 4.61
N LEU A 260 -14.98 -7.63 3.55
CA LEU A 260 -14.40 -7.81 2.23
C LEU A 260 -13.11 -6.98 2.12
N VAL A 261 -11.97 -7.66 2.03
CA VAL A 261 -10.67 -7.03 1.86
C VAL A 261 -10.38 -6.90 0.37
N MET A 262 -10.11 -5.67 -0.07
CA MET A 262 -9.77 -5.34 -1.45
C MET A 262 -8.52 -4.46 -1.51
N SER A 263 -7.71 -4.63 -2.56
CA SER A 263 -6.56 -3.75 -2.79
C SER A 263 -7.00 -2.46 -3.49
N CYS A 264 -6.44 -1.32 -3.09
CA CYS A 264 -6.59 -0.04 -3.78
C CYS A 264 -6.07 -0.09 -5.23
N THR A 265 -5.13 -1.01 -5.53
CA THR A 265 -4.56 -1.23 -6.86
C THR A 265 -5.43 -2.14 -7.75
N THR A 266 -6.65 -2.50 -7.32
CA THR A 266 -7.57 -3.31 -8.12
C THR A 266 -8.05 -2.52 -9.33
N LYS A 267 -7.98 -3.13 -10.53
CA LYS A 267 -8.49 -2.51 -11.76
C LYS A 267 -10.00 -2.20 -11.63
N ASN A 268 -10.40 -1.03 -12.09
CA ASN A 268 -11.81 -0.59 -12.03
C ASN A 268 -12.78 -1.60 -12.68
N SER A 269 -12.37 -2.24 -13.80
CA SER A 269 -13.15 -3.29 -14.48
C SER A 269 -13.42 -4.54 -13.63
N ASP A 270 -12.55 -4.82 -12.65
CA ASP A 270 -12.64 -6.04 -11.83
C ASP A 270 -13.37 -5.81 -10.50
N ILE A 271 -13.50 -4.56 -10.06
CA ILE A 271 -14.14 -4.19 -8.78
C ILE A 271 -15.56 -4.77 -8.69
N ASP A 272 -16.39 -4.53 -9.71
CA ASP A 272 -17.77 -5.01 -9.75
C ASP A 272 -17.86 -6.55 -9.76
N VAL A 273 -16.95 -7.20 -10.48
CA VAL A 273 -16.89 -8.67 -10.54
C VAL A 273 -16.55 -9.25 -9.16
N ILE A 274 -15.57 -8.64 -8.48
CA ILE A 274 -15.15 -9.09 -7.16
C ILE A 274 -16.26 -8.87 -6.12
N THR A 275 -16.77 -7.65 -6.03
CA THR A 275 -17.81 -7.30 -5.04
C THR A 275 -19.07 -8.15 -5.21
N LYS A 276 -19.50 -8.41 -6.46
CA LYS A 276 -20.67 -9.28 -6.76
C LYS A 276 -20.38 -10.74 -6.40
N GLY A 277 -19.19 -11.26 -6.74
CA GLY A 277 -18.83 -12.65 -6.48
C GLY A 277 -18.75 -12.98 -4.99
N TYR A 278 -18.38 -12.01 -4.15
CA TYR A 278 -18.33 -12.18 -2.69
C TYR A 278 -19.65 -11.89 -1.96
N ARG A 279 -20.70 -11.40 -2.65
CA ARG A 279 -22.02 -11.11 -2.00
C ARG A 279 -22.63 -12.32 -1.29
N GLU A 280 -22.39 -13.51 -1.79
CA GLU A 280 -22.87 -14.76 -1.18
C GLU A 280 -22.39 -14.94 0.26
N LEU A 281 -21.24 -14.36 0.63
CA LEU A 281 -20.69 -14.41 1.99
C LEU A 281 -21.34 -13.39 2.94
N ASN A 282 -22.30 -12.58 2.47
CA ASN A 282 -23.00 -11.56 3.26
C ASN A 282 -22.05 -10.61 3.99
N TYR A 283 -20.93 -10.21 3.36
CA TYR A 283 -20.03 -9.21 3.96
C TYR A 283 -20.78 -7.92 4.28
N ASN A 284 -20.46 -7.34 5.45
CA ASN A 284 -21.15 -6.17 5.99
C ASN A 284 -20.25 -4.94 6.13
N SER A 285 -18.97 -5.06 5.85
CA SER A 285 -18.02 -3.96 5.76
C SER A 285 -16.86 -4.26 4.80
N ILE A 286 -16.07 -3.23 4.50
CA ILE A 286 -14.96 -3.27 3.56
C ILE A 286 -13.68 -2.86 4.27
N ILE A 287 -12.58 -3.49 3.90
CA ILE A 287 -11.23 -3.03 4.23
C ILE A 287 -10.50 -2.81 2.91
N ILE A 288 -9.89 -1.63 2.75
CA ILE A 288 -9.07 -1.33 1.57
C ILE A 288 -7.61 -1.30 1.98
N THR A 289 -6.78 -2.00 1.19
CA THR A 289 -5.37 -2.20 1.48
C THR A 289 -4.50 -1.59 0.40
N LYS A 290 -3.19 -1.48 0.69
CA LYS A 290 -2.15 -1.13 -0.28
C LYS A 290 -2.29 0.28 -0.84
N LEU A 291 -2.64 1.24 0.03
CA LEU A 291 -2.66 2.65 -0.36
C LEU A 291 -1.27 3.18 -0.71
N ASP A 292 -0.24 2.57 -0.16
CA ASP A 292 1.17 2.86 -0.42
C ASP A 292 1.66 2.38 -1.80
N GLU A 293 0.90 1.51 -2.47
CA GLU A 293 1.25 0.96 -3.79
C GLU A 293 0.58 1.72 -4.96
N THR A 294 -0.17 2.81 -4.71
CA THR A 294 -0.86 3.59 -5.75
C THR A 294 -0.63 5.09 -5.59
N SER A 295 -0.72 5.80 -6.71
CA SER A 295 -0.62 7.26 -6.77
C SER A 295 -1.98 7.97 -6.86
N THR A 296 -3.07 7.23 -7.07
CA THR A 296 -4.43 7.76 -7.18
C THR A 296 -5.37 6.97 -6.28
N TYR A 297 -6.34 7.66 -5.67
CA TYR A 297 -7.19 7.06 -4.64
C TYR A 297 -8.67 6.97 -5.02
N GLY A 298 -9.03 7.27 -6.26
CA GLY A 298 -10.42 7.16 -6.74
C GLY A 298 -11.00 5.74 -6.69
N SER A 299 -10.12 4.73 -6.74
CA SER A 299 -10.53 3.33 -6.55
C SER A 299 -11.19 3.07 -5.20
N ILE A 300 -10.88 3.86 -4.15
CA ILE A 300 -11.56 3.80 -2.83
C ILE A 300 -13.06 4.04 -3.02
N LEU A 301 -13.42 5.10 -3.71
CA LEU A 301 -14.83 5.43 -3.98
C LEU A 301 -15.49 4.36 -4.85
N ASN A 302 -14.78 3.88 -5.89
CA ASN A 302 -15.28 2.84 -6.77
C ASN A 302 -15.59 1.54 -6.02
N ILE A 303 -14.74 1.15 -5.07
CA ILE A 303 -14.94 -0.04 -4.24
C ILE A 303 -16.14 0.14 -3.29
N ILE A 304 -16.22 1.28 -2.59
CA ILE A 304 -17.32 1.58 -1.64
C ILE A 304 -18.67 1.55 -2.37
N GLU A 305 -18.77 2.23 -3.50
CA GLU A 305 -20.00 2.30 -4.28
C GLU A 305 -20.39 0.95 -4.89
N SER A 306 -19.43 0.19 -5.42
CA SER A 306 -19.70 -1.13 -5.99
C SER A 306 -20.13 -2.15 -4.93
N ALA A 307 -19.50 -2.14 -3.78
CA ALA A 307 -19.83 -3.03 -2.68
C ALA A 307 -21.12 -2.64 -1.96
N GLY A 308 -21.46 -1.34 -1.92
CA GLY A 308 -22.62 -0.80 -1.20
C GLY A 308 -22.56 -1.02 0.31
N LYS A 309 -21.34 -1.15 0.86
CA LYS A 309 -21.06 -1.38 2.28
C LYS A 309 -20.11 -0.33 2.84
N PRO A 310 -20.16 -0.04 4.16
CA PRO A 310 -19.30 0.96 4.76
C PRO A 310 -17.84 0.48 4.82
N LEU A 311 -16.92 1.43 4.64
CA LEU A 311 -15.49 1.22 4.85
C LEU A 311 -15.19 1.19 6.37
N SER A 312 -14.42 0.19 6.81
CA SER A 312 -14.00 0.06 8.22
C SER A 312 -12.54 0.48 8.42
N TYR A 313 -11.63 -0.07 7.65
CA TYR A 313 -10.19 0.18 7.80
C TYR A 313 -9.51 0.37 6.46
N LEU A 314 -8.37 1.09 6.50
CA LEU A 314 -7.44 1.29 5.39
C LEU A 314 -6.03 0.89 5.82
N THR A 315 -5.26 0.22 4.96
CA THR A 315 -3.83 0.00 5.21
C THR A 315 -2.98 0.89 4.32
N THR A 316 -1.98 1.53 4.92
CA THR A 316 -1.19 2.62 4.32
C THR A 316 0.28 2.28 4.15
N GLY A 317 0.70 1.04 4.41
CA GLY A 317 2.09 0.60 4.32
C GLY A 317 2.27 -0.83 4.82
N GLN A 318 3.49 -1.22 5.16
CA GLN A 318 3.86 -2.58 5.52
C GLN A 318 4.13 -2.80 7.01
N ASN A 319 4.22 -1.74 7.82
CA ASN A 319 4.52 -1.85 9.25
C ASN A 319 3.31 -2.43 10.01
N VAL A 320 3.62 -3.35 10.94
CA VAL A 320 2.67 -3.97 11.86
C VAL A 320 3.04 -3.53 13.27
N PRO A 321 2.11 -2.93 14.03
CA PRO A 321 0.69 -2.72 13.75
C PRO A 321 0.33 -1.37 13.11
N ASP A 322 1.25 -0.46 12.85
CA ASP A 322 1.01 0.98 12.71
C ASP A 322 0.31 1.39 11.42
N ASP A 323 0.59 0.69 10.30
CA ASP A 323 0.07 1.08 8.99
C ASP A 323 -1.37 0.60 8.74
N ILE A 324 -2.26 0.88 9.70
CA ILE A 324 -3.71 0.69 9.56
C ILE A 324 -4.44 1.87 10.20
N LYS A 325 -5.44 2.41 9.48
CA LYS A 325 -6.17 3.60 9.92
C LYS A 325 -7.68 3.45 9.73
N ILE A 326 -8.42 4.21 10.54
CA ILE A 326 -9.83 4.53 10.32
C ILE A 326 -9.85 5.98 9.86
N MET A 327 -10.49 6.23 8.72
CA MET A 327 -10.62 7.58 8.18
C MET A 327 -12.10 7.95 8.06
N GLY A 328 -12.43 9.20 8.38
CA GLY A 328 -13.75 9.76 8.19
C GLY A 328 -14.04 10.09 6.72
N ALA A 329 -15.31 10.27 6.37
CA ALA A 329 -15.71 10.59 4.99
C ALA A 329 -15.10 11.91 4.49
N ASP A 330 -14.87 12.88 5.39
CA ASP A 330 -14.23 14.16 5.05
C ASP A 330 -12.75 14.00 4.70
N GLU A 331 -12.03 13.22 5.51
CA GLU A 331 -10.61 12.89 5.28
C GLU A 331 -10.44 12.09 3.98
N LEU A 332 -11.29 11.10 3.75
CA LEU A 332 -11.30 10.28 2.51
C LEU A 332 -11.61 11.12 1.27
N SER A 333 -12.58 12.05 1.34
CA SER A 333 -12.89 12.91 0.21
C SER A 333 -11.75 13.84 -0.14
N SER A 334 -11.00 14.34 0.86
CA SER A 334 -9.78 15.10 0.65
C SER A 334 -8.68 14.24 0.01
N LEU A 335 -8.44 13.04 0.55
CA LEU A 335 -7.45 12.10 0.04
C LEU A 335 -7.70 11.73 -1.44
N ILE A 336 -8.96 11.51 -1.82
CA ILE A 336 -9.34 11.16 -3.20
C ILE A 336 -9.05 12.32 -4.16
N LEU A 337 -9.23 13.57 -3.73
CA LEU A 337 -8.99 14.76 -4.55
C LEU A 337 -7.55 15.30 -4.45
N GLU A 338 -6.75 14.83 -3.50
CA GLU A 338 -5.35 15.22 -3.36
C GLU A 338 -4.46 14.51 -4.38
N VAL A 339 -4.27 15.13 -5.53
CA VAL A 339 -3.18 14.76 -6.44
C VAL A 339 -1.92 15.49 -5.98
N ASN A 340 -0.91 14.75 -5.56
CA ASN A 340 0.49 15.21 -5.42
C ASN A 340 0.99 15.88 -4.13
N SER A 341 0.28 15.95 -3.03
CA SER A 341 0.94 16.44 -1.79
C SER A 341 1.91 15.41 -1.18
N LEU A 342 1.68 14.12 -1.36
CA LEU A 342 2.56 13.05 -0.84
C LEU A 342 3.79 12.75 -1.71
N CYS A 343 3.77 13.11 -3.00
CA CYS A 343 4.95 12.99 -3.86
C CYS A 343 5.95 14.12 -3.65
N LEU A 344 5.54 15.29 -3.15
CA LEU A 344 6.42 16.42 -2.89
C LEU A 344 7.14 16.34 -1.54
N THR A 345 6.60 15.61 -0.56
CA THR A 345 7.22 15.45 0.77
C THR A 345 8.28 14.33 0.84
N ARG A 346 8.36 13.44 -0.13
CA ARG A 346 9.43 12.41 -0.20
C ARG A 346 10.72 12.86 -0.88
N GLN A 347 10.77 14.10 -1.41
CA GLN A 347 12.01 14.67 -2.00
C GLN A 347 12.78 15.61 -1.07
N ILE A 348 12.33 15.80 0.18
CA ILE A 348 12.98 16.71 1.14
C ILE A 348 13.20 15.99 2.48
N ASN A 349 13.75 14.77 2.45
CA ASN A 349 14.42 14.17 3.63
C ASN A 349 15.50 13.19 3.17
#